data_f4f05a66b7265492ffa5c6c93d087270
#
_entry.id   f4f05a66b7265492ffa5c6c93d087270
#
_cell.length_a   1.000
_cell.length_b   1.000
_cell.length_c   1.000
_cell.angle_alpha   90.00
_cell.angle_beta   90.00
_cell.angle_gamma   90.00
#
_symmetry.space_group_name_H-M   'P 1'
#
loop_
_entity.id
_entity.type
_entity.pdbx_description
1 polymer ?
#
loop_
_entity_poly.entity_id
_entity_poly.type
_entity_poly.pdbx_seq_one_letter_code
_entity_poly.pdbx_strand_id
1 'polypeptide(L)'
;MIAADAPDQAVTAHHGDPLAEQRSMAWAAGIVDRGNRGVIAVPGADRLTWLHQLVSQHVEALEAGSGTEALVLDLQGRVEHHVVLSDVGGTLWLDTEPGRAGPLAEYLVAMRFWSDVAPEDVSADWAVLTLLGPSTP
;
A
#
# COMPACT_ATOMS: atom_id res chain seq x y z
N MET A 1 7.57 -16.71 -18.13
CA MET A 1 6.69 -15.99 -17.18
C MET A 1 5.51 -16.91 -16.86
N ILE A 2 5.27 -17.22 -15.62
CA ILE A 2 4.19 -18.09 -15.15
C ILE A 2 3.29 -17.25 -14.23
N ALA A 3 2.00 -17.21 -14.52
CA ALA A 3 1.02 -16.48 -13.71
C ALA A 3 0.89 -17.11 -12.32
N ALA A 4 0.59 -16.30 -11.31
CA ALA A 4 0.25 -16.77 -9.99
C ALA A 4 -1.11 -17.47 -9.96
N ASP A 5 -1.37 -18.25 -8.91
CA ASP A 5 -2.67 -18.84 -8.64
C ASP A 5 -3.65 -17.78 -8.05
N ALA A 6 -4.94 -18.14 -7.99
CA ALA A 6 -5.93 -17.28 -7.34
C ALA A 6 -5.56 -17.00 -5.87
N PRO A 7 -5.74 -15.77 -5.35
CA PRO A 7 -6.36 -14.60 -6.01
C PRO A 7 -5.41 -13.72 -6.83
N ASP A 8 -4.14 -14.09 -6.98
CA ASP A 8 -3.07 -13.23 -7.51
C ASP A 8 -2.77 -13.45 -9.00
N GLN A 9 -3.74 -13.98 -9.78
CA GLN A 9 -3.54 -14.31 -11.21
C GLN A 9 -3.12 -13.10 -12.08
N ALA A 10 -3.33 -11.87 -11.58
CA ALA A 10 -2.98 -10.65 -12.31
C ALA A 10 -1.47 -10.34 -12.28
N VAL A 11 -0.70 -11.05 -11.45
CA VAL A 11 0.75 -10.87 -11.33
C VAL A 11 1.50 -12.15 -11.67
N THR A 12 2.80 -12.04 -11.89
CA THR A 12 3.68 -13.16 -12.23
C THR A 12 4.13 -13.89 -10.97
N ALA A 13 3.95 -15.21 -10.92
CA ALA A 13 4.44 -16.04 -9.83
C ALA A 13 5.98 -16.20 -9.88
N HIS A 14 6.52 -16.44 -11.08
CA HIS A 14 7.96 -16.50 -11.31
C HIS A 14 8.29 -16.38 -12.82
N HIS A 15 9.55 -16.09 -13.14
CA HIS A 15 10.03 -15.87 -14.51
C HIS A 15 10.70 -17.10 -15.14
N GLY A 16 10.65 -18.25 -14.47
CA GLY A 16 11.14 -19.53 -15.01
C GLY A 16 11.84 -20.41 -13.97
N ASP A 17 12.73 -19.85 -13.15
CA ASP A 17 13.44 -20.57 -12.09
C ASP A 17 13.23 -19.90 -10.71
N PRO A 18 12.19 -20.32 -9.97
CA PRO A 18 11.86 -19.71 -8.68
C PRO A 18 12.98 -19.83 -7.64
N LEU A 19 13.80 -20.89 -7.70
CA LEU A 19 14.91 -21.06 -6.75
C LEU A 19 16.08 -20.12 -7.06
N ALA A 20 16.35 -19.86 -8.34
CA ALA A 20 17.36 -18.89 -8.76
C ALA A 20 16.90 -17.46 -8.42
N GLU A 21 15.62 -17.16 -8.63
CA GLU A 21 15.00 -15.87 -8.27
C GLU A 21 15.09 -15.62 -6.75
N GLN A 22 14.73 -16.61 -5.92
CA GLN A 22 14.89 -16.52 -4.47
C GLN A 22 16.34 -16.30 -4.04
N ARG A 23 17.28 -16.99 -4.65
CA ARG A 23 18.71 -16.79 -4.37
C ARG A 23 19.16 -15.37 -4.74
N SER A 24 18.72 -14.85 -5.86
CA SER A 24 19.03 -13.47 -6.27
C SER A 24 18.51 -12.46 -5.26
N MET A 25 17.27 -12.62 -4.77
CA MET A 25 16.70 -11.77 -3.73
C MET A 25 17.43 -11.89 -2.39
N ALA A 26 17.92 -13.08 -2.05
CA ALA A 26 18.64 -13.31 -0.78
C ALA A 26 20.06 -12.74 -0.77
N TRP A 27 20.74 -12.72 -1.92
CA TRP A 27 22.18 -12.38 -2.00
C TRP A 27 22.50 -11.10 -2.77
N ALA A 28 21.55 -10.57 -3.52
CA ALA A 28 21.73 -9.38 -4.33
C ALA A 28 20.51 -8.46 -4.22
N ALA A 29 19.69 -8.41 -5.26
CA ALA A 29 18.44 -7.66 -5.28
C ALA A 29 17.45 -8.32 -6.23
N GLY A 30 16.17 -8.14 -5.96
CA GLY A 30 15.08 -8.54 -6.82
C GLY A 30 13.95 -7.52 -6.81
N ILE A 31 13.12 -7.57 -7.85
CA ILE A 31 11.89 -6.78 -7.96
C ILE A 31 10.73 -7.77 -7.93
N VAL A 32 9.78 -7.52 -7.03
CA VAL A 32 8.53 -8.29 -6.94
C VAL A 32 7.40 -7.41 -7.47
N ASP A 33 6.73 -7.88 -8.51
CA ASP A 33 5.53 -7.24 -9.04
C ASP A 33 4.36 -7.46 -8.09
N ARG A 34 3.79 -6.35 -7.63
CA ARG A 34 2.58 -6.28 -6.81
C ARG A 34 1.52 -5.39 -7.46
N GLY A 35 1.52 -5.31 -8.79
CA GLY A 35 0.62 -4.46 -9.55
C GLY A 35 -0.88 -4.81 -9.42
N ASN A 36 -1.21 -5.93 -8.76
CA ASN A 36 -2.59 -6.29 -8.39
C ASN A 36 -3.09 -5.58 -7.12
N ARG A 37 -2.20 -4.94 -6.33
CA ARG A 37 -2.62 -4.18 -5.15
C ARG A 37 -3.27 -2.86 -5.56
N GLY A 38 -4.27 -2.45 -4.78
CA GLY A 38 -4.91 -1.16 -4.97
C GLY A 38 -4.08 -0.01 -4.39
N VAL A 39 -4.11 1.15 -5.03
CA VAL A 39 -3.37 2.34 -4.60
C VAL A 39 -4.31 3.51 -4.36
N ILE A 40 -4.19 4.13 -3.18
CA ILE A 40 -4.92 5.34 -2.82
C ILE A 40 -3.90 6.47 -2.61
N ALA A 41 -4.14 7.61 -3.24
CA ALA A 41 -3.40 8.85 -2.98
C ALA A 41 -4.23 9.75 -2.06
N VAL A 42 -3.59 10.30 -1.03
CA VAL A 42 -4.22 11.25 -0.09
C VAL A 42 -3.35 12.50 0.02
N PRO A 43 -3.49 13.46 -0.90
CA PRO A 43 -2.88 14.77 -0.74
C PRO A 43 -3.65 15.61 0.29
N GLY A 44 -2.99 16.60 0.88
CA GLY A 44 -3.59 17.57 1.77
C GLY A 44 -2.76 17.89 3.00
N ALA A 45 -2.97 19.06 3.58
CA ALA A 45 -2.20 19.51 4.74
C ALA A 45 -2.49 18.67 5.98
N ASP A 46 -3.72 18.21 6.15
CA ASP A 46 -4.17 17.47 7.32
C ASP A 46 -3.94 15.93 7.22
N ARG A 47 -3.35 15.43 6.13
CA ARG A 47 -3.28 14.00 5.79
C ARG A 47 -2.78 13.10 6.94
N LEU A 48 -1.73 13.51 7.66
CA LEU A 48 -1.14 12.72 8.74
C LEU A 48 -2.00 12.73 10.01
N THR A 49 -2.40 13.92 10.47
CA THR A 49 -3.23 14.08 11.67
C THR A 49 -4.61 13.48 11.49
N TRP A 50 -5.16 13.60 10.29
CA TRP A 50 -6.46 13.01 9.94
C TRP A 50 -6.38 11.48 9.86
N LEU A 51 -5.40 10.90 9.14
CA LEU A 51 -5.29 9.45 9.03
C LEU A 51 -4.96 8.81 10.38
N HIS A 52 -4.17 9.48 11.22
CA HIS A 52 -3.85 9.00 12.58
C HIS A 52 -5.08 8.67 13.42
N GLN A 53 -6.19 9.38 13.21
CA GLN A 53 -7.46 9.14 13.92
C GLN A 53 -8.26 7.95 13.37
N LEU A 54 -7.93 7.45 12.19
CA LEU A 54 -8.69 6.41 11.48
C LEU A 54 -8.01 5.04 11.50
N VAL A 55 -6.74 4.98 11.84
CA VAL A 55 -5.94 3.75 11.75
C VAL A 55 -5.34 3.34 13.10
N SER A 56 -4.95 2.07 13.20
CA SER A 56 -4.38 1.48 14.41
C SER A 56 -2.95 1.91 14.72
N GLN A 57 -2.26 2.55 13.77
CA GLN A 57 -0.85 2.92 13.89
C GLN A 57 -0.68 4.41 14.18
N HIS A 58 0.37 4.76 14.92
CA HIS A 58 0.73 6.16 15.14
C HIS A 58 1.41 6.73 13.89
N VAL A 59 0.65 7.45 13.07
CA VAL A 59 1.14 8.00 11.79
C VAL A 59 1.30 9.53 11.80
N GLU A 60 0.84 10.21 12.85
CA GLU A 60 0.88 11.67 12.95
C GLU A 60 2.31 12.24 12.84
N ALA A 61 3.30 11.51 13.38
CA ALA A 61 4.71 11.90 13.37
C ALA A 61 5.52 11.17 12.27
N LEU A 62 4.86 10.63 11.24
CA LEU A 62 5.56 9.96 10.15
C LEU A 62 6.43 10.96 9.39
N GLU A 63 7.72 10.65 9.28
CA GLU A 63 8.67 11.49 8.58
C GLU A 63 8.49 11.40 7.06
N ALA A 64 8.73 12.50 6.36
CA ALA A 64 8.67 12.51 4.89
C ALA A 64 9.68 11.51 4.31
N GLY A 65 9.23 10.70 3.34
CA GLY A 65 10.00 9.61 2.77
C GLY A 65 9.98 8.31 3.57
N SER A 66 9.31 8.29 4.73
CA SER A 66 9.14 7.10 5.56
C SER A 66 7.80 6.41 5.27
N GLY A 67 7.72 5.14 5.66
CA GLY A 67 6.52 4.33 5.55
C GLY A 67 6.30 3.43 6.74
N THR A 68 5.08 2.94 6.88
CA THR A 68 4.66 1.95 7.89
C THR A 68 3.43 1.19 7.41
N GLU A 69 3.00 0.21 8.18
CA GLU A 69 1.70 -0.46 7.97
C GLU A 69 0.70 -0.02 9.03
N ALA A 70 -0.58 -0.10 8.68
CA ALA A 70 -1.67 0.22 9.58
C ALA A 70 -2.93 -0.59 9.26
N LEU A 71 -3.82 -0.67 10.23
CA LEU A 71 -5.11 -1.34 10.10
C LEU A 71 -6.24 -0.32 10.27
N VAL A 72 -7.25 -0.43 9.44
CA VAL A 72 -8.56 0.18 9.68
C VAL A 72 -9.44 -0.87 10.35
N LEU A 73 -9.98 -0.54 11.52
CA LEU A 73 -10.77 -1.45 12.34
C LEU A 73 -12.24 -0.99 12.40
N ASP A 74 -13.14 -1.93 12.50
CA ASP A 74 -14.53 -1.64 12.83
C ASP A 74 -14.72 -1.33 14.34
N LEU A 75 -15.94 -0.98 14.72
CA LEU A 75 -16.27 -0.65 16.12
C LEU A 75 -16.10 -1.83 17.10
N GLN A 76 -15.99 -3.05 16.60
CA GLN A 76 -15.73 -4.26 17.37
C GLN A 76 -14.25 -4.65 17.38
N GLY A 77 -13.37 -3.86 16.75
CA GLY A 77 -11.94 -4.10 16.65
C GLY A 77 -11.54 -5.14 15.60
N ARG A 78 -12.43 -5.48 14.66
CA ARG A 78 -12.11 -6.40 13.55
C ARG A 78 -11.46 -5.61 12.41
N VAL A 79 -10.50 -6.24 11.74
CA VAL A 79 -9.80 -5.64 10.61
C VAL A 79 -10.73 -5.54 9.40
N GLU A 80 -10.97 -4.32 8.92
CA GLU A 80 -11.67 -4.04 7.67
C GLU A 80 -10.71 -3.84 6.51
N HIS A 81 -9.62 -3.10 6.74
CA HIS A 81 -8.57 -2.89 5.75
C HIS A 81 -7.19 -2.98 6.39
N HIS A 82 -6.26 -3.57 5.66
CA HIS A 82 -4.82 -3.48 5.91
C HIS A 82 -4.20 -2.59 4.84
N VAL A 83 -3.35 -1.67 5.26
CA VAL A 83 -2.66 -0.74 4.37
C VAL A 83 -1.18 -0.68 4.67
N VAL A 84 -0.36 -0.61 3.64
CA VAL A 84 1.01 -0.14 3.70
C VAL A 84 1.00 1.30 3.23
N LEU A 85 1.64 2.20 3.96
CA LEU A 85 1.57 3.62 3.65
C LEU A 85 2.93 4.29 3.70
N SER A 86 3.11 5.33 2.90
CA SER A 86 4.29 6.19 2.89
C SER A 86 3.91 7.63 2.62
N ASP A 87 4.63 8.57 3.25
CA ASP A 87 4.45 10.01 3.01
C ASP A 87 5.53 10.53 2.08
N VAL A 88 5.16 10.88 0.84
CA VAL A 88 6.10 11.35 -0.18
C VAL A 88 5.54 12.58 -0.89
N GLY A 89 6.30 13.66 -0.89
CA GLY A 89 5.97 14.87 -1.65
C GLY A 89 4.68 15.55 -1.22
N GLY A 90 4.29 15.46 0.06
CA GLY A 90 3.04 16.05 0.56
C GLY A 90 1.79 15.23 0.27
N THR A 91 1.97 13.99 -0.17
CA THR A 91 0.90 13.03 -0.41
C THR A 91 1.17 11.76 0.38
N LEU A 92 0.16 11.27 1.09
CA LEU A 92 0.15 9.93 1.65
C LEU A 92 -0.25 8.94 0.57
N TRP A 93 0.60 7.96 0.34
CA TRP A 93 0.36 6.86 -0.57
C TRP A 93 0.03 5.62 0.23
N LEU A 94 -1.14 5.03 0.00
CA LEU A 94 -1.57 3.82 0.66
C LEU A 94 -1.73 2.72 -0.39
N ASP A 95 -1.15 1.55 -0.15
CA ASP A 95 -1.49 0.36 -0.92
C ASP A 95 -2.24 -0.65 -0.05
N THR A 96 -3.20 -1.35 -0.64
CA THR A 96 -4.07 -2.29 0.03
C THR A 96 -4.25 -3.57 -0.77
N GLU A 97 -4.89 -4.57 -0.19
CA GLU A 97 -5.13 -5.86 -0.81
C GLU A 97 -5.87 -5.74 -2.15
N PRO A 98 -5.66 -6.68 -3.09
CA PRO A 98 -6.37 -6.71 -4.36
C PRO A 98 -7.89 -6.61 -4.19
N GLY A 99 -8.53 -5.73 -4.97
CA GLY A 99 -9.98 -5.52 -4.93
C GLY A 99 -10.50 -4.72 -3.73
N ARG A 100 -9.61 -4.20 -2.85
CA ARG A 100 -10.01 -3.45 -1.65
C ARG A 100 -9.88 -1.94 -1.77
N ALA A 101 -9.30 -1.43 -2.86
CA ALA A 101 -9.10 0.02 -3.05
C ALA A 101 -10.42 0.81 -3.10
N GLY A 102 -11.42 0.34 -3.85
CA GLY A 102 -12.72 1.00 -3.94
C GLY A 102 -13.40 1.16 -2.59
N PRO A 103 -13.66 0.08 -1.83
CA PRO A 103 -14.23 0.17 -0.47
C PRO A 103 -13.40 1.03 0.50
N LEU A 104 -12.07 0.98 0.43
CA LEU A 104 -11.20 1.82 1.24
C LEU A 104 -11.33 3.30 0.87
N ALA A 105 -11.32 3.63 -0.42
CA ALA A 105 -11.48 5.01 -0.89
C ALA A 105 -12.84 5.59 -0.46
N GLU A 106 -13.92 4.82 -0.58
CA GLU A 106 -15.26 5.23 -0.12
C GLU A 106 -15.27 5.52 1.39
N TYR A 107 -14.66 4.66 2.19
CA TYR A 107 -14.52 4.89 3.64
C TYR A 107 -13.72 6.17 3.94
N LEU A 108 -12.58 6.35 3.32
CA LEU A 108 -11.71 7.51 3.53
C LEU A 108 -12.40 8.82 3.12
N VAL A 109 -13.12 8.83 2.00
CA VAL A 109 -13.92 9.99 1.57
C VAL A 109 -15.04 10.29 2.57
N ALA A 110 -15.74 9.28 3.07
CA ALA A 110 -16.79 9.46 4.07
C ALA A 110 -16.25 10.02 5.39
N MET A 111 -15.02 9.69 5.76
CA MET A 111 -14.36 10.15 6.99
C MET A 111 -13.57 11.46 6.84
N ARG A 112 -13.65 12.10 5.69
CA ARG A 112 -12.97 13.35 5.39
C ARG A 112 -13.49 14.52 6.23
N PHE A 113 -14.80 14.64 6.32
CA PHE A 113 -15.52 15.78 6.92
C PHE A 113 -14.97 17.12 6.37
N TRP A 114 -14.42 17.98 7.23
CA TRP A 114 -13.83 19.29 6.87
C TRP A 114 -12.29 19.29 6.90
N SER A 115 -11.65 18.12 7.00
CA SER A 115 -10.19 18.01 6.91
C SER A 115 -9.69 18.37 5.50
N ASP A 116 -8.54 19.02 5.44
CA ASP A 116 -7.87 19.33 4.17
C ASP A 116 -7.12 18.11 3.64
N VAL A 117 -7.90 17.19 3.06
CA VAL A 117 -7.43 15.97 2.42
C VAL A 117 -8.30 15.64 1.21
N ALA A 118 -7.75 14.94 0.22
CA ALA A 118 -8.47 14.51 -0.98
C ALA A 118 -8.14 13.04 -1.33
N PRO A 119 -8.68 12.06 -0.58
CA PRO A 119 -8.46 10.63 -0.88
C PRO A 119 -9.00 10.27 -2.27
N GLU A 120 -8.19 9.58 -3.07
CA GLU A 120 -8.54 9.15 -4.42
C GLU A 120 -7.96 7.77 -4.72
N ASP A 121 -8.79 6.88 -5.31
CA ASP A 121 -8.31 5.61 -5.86
C ASP A 121 -7.59 5.88 -7.18
N VAL A 122 -6.29 5.65 -7.19
CA VAL A 122 -5.40 5.86 -8.34
C VAL A 122 -4.81 4.54 -8.87
N SER A 123 -5.43 3.42 -8.53
CA SER A 123 -4.96 2.08 -8.90
C SER A 123 -4.80 1.88 -10.40
N ALA A 124 -5.54 2.63 -11.22
CA ALA A 124 -5.44 2.53 -12.68
C ALA A 124 -4.14 3.16 -13.25
N ASP A 125 -3.53 4.10 -12.51
CA ASP A 125 -2.39 4.90 -12.98
C ASP A 125 -1.08 4.53 -12.29
N TRP A 126 -1.14 3.73 -11.22
CA TRP A 126 -0.01 3.39 -10.37
C TRP A 126 0.09 1.88 -10.12
N ALA A 127 1.31 1.38 -10.04
CA ALA A 127 1.61 0.00 -9.70
C ALA A 127 2.54 -0.08 -8.49
N VAL A 128 2.32 -1.07 -7.64
CA VAL A 128 3.19 -1.36 -6.50
C VAL A 128 4.27 -2.33 -6.91
N LEU A 129 5.52 -1.95 -6.69
CA LEU A 129 6.69 -2.82 -6.84
C LEU A 129 7.41 -2.91 -5.51
N THR A 130 7.85 -4.10 -5.14
CA THR A 130 8.69 -4.31 -3.97
C THR A 130 10.12 -4.60 -4.41
N LEU A 131 11.06 -3.80 -3.92
CA LEU A 131 12.49 -4.09 -4.03
C LEU A 131 12.92 -4.90 -2.81
N LEU A 132 13.61 -6.00 -3.01
CA LEU A 132 14.00 -6.92 -1.95
C LEU A 132 15.44 -7.39 -2.16
N GLY A 133 16.23 -7.37 -1.08
CA GLY A 133 17.57 -7.89 -1.08
C GLY A 133 18.62 -6.95 -0.48
N PRO A 134 19.80 -7.47 -0.12
CA PRO A 134 20.86 -6.68 0.56
C PRO A 134 21.48 -5.58 -0.31
N SER A 135 21.29 -5.62 -1.63
CA SER A 135 21.80 -4.62 -2.58
C SER A 135 20.73 -3.63 -3.04
N THR A 136 19.56 -3.58 -2.39
CA THR A 136 18.55 -2.53 -2.64
C THR A 136 19.00 -1.23 -2.00
N PRO A 137 18.65 -0.06 -2.60
CA PRO A 137 18.98 1.24 -2.05
C PRO A 137 18.31 1.52 -0.71
#